data_df7aaaec57c0e1d415a75d3e981dc3fe
#
_entry.id   df7aaaec57c0e1d415a75d3e981dc3fe
#
_cell.length_a   1.000
_cell.length_b   1.000
_cell.length_c   1.000
_cell.angle_alpha   90.00
_cell.angle_beta   90.00
_cell.angle_gamma   90.00
#
_symmetry.space_group_name_H-M   'P 1'
#
loop_
_entity.id
_entity.type
_entity.pdbx_description
1 polymer ?
#
loop_
_entity_poly.entity_id
_entity_poly.type
_entity_poly.pdbx_seq_one_letter_code
_entity_poly.pdbx_strand_id
1 'polypeptide(L)'
;MNESGIPKRRALGRGLEELFNNEVLDYSAVEKKIVNETPKEEIVNVRLDELRSNPYQPRKVFDEEALQELASSIKEHGVFQPIIVKKSIKGYEIIAGERRVKASRLAGLEEIPAIIRDFNDQEMMEIALLENLQRENLNAIEEATAYKKLQETLAVTQEELAKRLGKSRSHITNMIGILSLPQNIQEEISKNNVSMGHARVLSKLEDEAQQQELLNKILSDGISVRELEALT
;
A
#
# COMPACT_ATOMS: atom_id res chain seq x y z
N MET A 1 13.01 46.44 -6.90
CA MET A 1 13.15 45.51 -5.78
C MET A 1 12.01 44.50 -5.91
N ASN A 2 12.28 43.36 -6.51
CA ASN A 2 11.30 42.30 -6.71
C ASN A 2 11.62 41.19 -5.72
N GLU A 3 10.78 41.04 -4.71
CA GLU A 3 10.82 39.87 -3.84
C GLU A 3 10.14 38.69 -4.58
N SER A 4 10.95 37.74 -5.03
CA SER A 4 10.52 36.46 -5.55
C SER A 4 9.94 35.61 -4.43
N GLY A 5 8.61 35.61 -4.33
CA GLY A 5 7.88 34.71 -3.41
C GLY A 5 8.07 33.26 -3.82
N ILE A 6 8.79 32.50 -3.00
CA ILE A 6 8.85 31.03 -3.05
C ILE A 6 7.41 30.51 -2.82
N PRO A 7 6.85 29.67 -3.68
CA PRO A 7 5.51 29.13 -3.44
C PRO A 7 5.52 28.33 -2.15
N LYS A 8 4.73 28.75 -1.16
CA LYS A 8 4.47 28.00 0.07
C LYS A 8 4.02 26.60 -0.32
N ARG A 9 4.80 25.58 0.07
CA ARG A 9 4.40 24.16 0.03
C ARG A 9 3.00 24.06 0.61
N ARG A 10 2.03 23.67 -0.21
CA ARG A 10 0.70 23.30 0.27
C ARG A 10 0.90 22.07 1.19
N ALA A 11 0.61 22.27 2.46
CA ALA A 11 0.56 21.18 3.44
C ALA A 11 -0.40 20.09 2.95
N LEU A 12 -0.05 18.83 3.22
CA LEU A 12 -0.97 17.68 3.10
C LEU A 12 -2.36 18.06 3.62
N GLY A 13 -3.41 17.56 2.98
CA GLY A 13 -4.78 17.82 3.39
C GLY A 13 -4.95 17.54 4.89
N ARG A 14 -5.52 18.48 5.62
CA ARG A 14 -5.68 18.44 7.09
C ARG A 14 -6.29 17.13 7.62
N GLY A 15 -7.02 16.39 6.79
CA GLY A 15 -7.70 15.16 7.19
C GLY A 15 -6.75 14.00 7.48
N LEU A 16 -5.75 13.73 6.62
CA LEU A 16 -4.82 12.61 6.83
C LEU A 16 -3.69 12.95 7.81
N GLU A 17 -3.22 14.22 7.86
CA GLU A 17 -2.24 14.63 8.87
C GLU A 17 -2.76 14.43 10.30
N GLU A 18 -4.05 14.66 10.55
CA GLU A 18 -4.68 14.41 11.85
C GLU A 18 -4.81 12.92 12.15
N LEU A 19 -5.02 12.09 11.11
CA LEU A 19 -5.10 10.63 11.24
C LEU A 19 -3.73 9.98 11.48
N PHE A 20 -2.66 10.62 10.99
CA PHE A 20 -1.28 10.08 11.06
C PHE A 20 -0.38 10.79 12.08
N ASN A 21 -0.92 11.55 13.02
CA ASN A 21 -0.14 12.24 14.05
C ASN A 21 0.80 11.28 14.80
N ASN A 22 2.05 11.16 14.35
CA ASN A 22 3.17 10.41 14.95
C ASN A 22 3.02 8.89 15.12
N GLU A 23 1.98 8.26 14.60
CA GLU A 23 1.81 6.80 14.63
C GLU A 23 2.33 6.16 13.34
N VAL A 24 2.73 4.88 13.44
CA VAL A 24 3.14 4.07 12.30
C VAL A 24 2.00 4.01 11.29
N LEU A 25 2.30 4.26 10.01
CA LEU A 25 1.35 4.17 8.92
C LEU A 25 0.88 2.72 8.75
N ASP A 26 -0.28 2.42 9.31
CA ASP A 26 -0.96 1.14 9.23
C ASP A 26 -2.38 1.38 8.71
N TYR A 27 -2.71 0.84 7.55
CA TYR A 27 -4.04 0.96 6.95
C TYR A 27 -5.14 0.46 7.88
N SER A 28 -4.91 -0.66 8.58
CA SER A 28 -5.88 -1.20 9.53
C SER A 28 -6.07 -0.31 10.77
N ALA A 29 -5.02 0.38 11.19
CA ALA A 29 -5.09 1.37 12.26
C ALA A 29 -5.88 2.62 11.83
N VAL A 30 -5.68 3.09 10.59
CA VAL A 30 -6.45 4.21 10.01
C VAL A 30 -7.93 3.86 9.94
N GLU A 31 -8.27 2.69 9.40
CA GLU A 31 -9.66 2.24 9.33
C GLU A 31 -10.30 2.16 10.73
N LYS A 32 -9.62 1.52 11.68
CA LYS A 32 -10.08 1.41 13.08
C LYS A 32 -10.26 2.78 13.72
N LYS A 33 -9.33 3.71 13.52
CA LYS A 33 -9.40 5.06 14.07
C LYS A 33 -10.61 5.80 13.53
N ILE A 34 -10.83 5.80 12.21
CA ILE A 34 -12.01 6.43 11.59
C ILE A 34 -13.30 5.82 12.17
N VAL A 35 -13.38 4.50 12.29
CA VAL A 35 -14.57 3.82 12.82
C VAL A 35 -14.80 4.16 14.29
N ASN A 36 -13.75 4.14 15.12
CA ASN A 36 -13.86 4.39 16.55
C ASN A 36 -14.14 5.85 16.90
N GLU A 37 -13.60 6.80 16.13
CA GLU A 37 -13.79 8.23 16.35
C GLU A 37 -15.09 8.75 15.73
N THR A 38 -15.75 7.97 14.86
CA THR A 38 -17.01 8.37 14.25
C THR A 38 -18.18 8.07 15.21
N PRO A 39 -18.96 9.09 15.63
CA PRO A 39 -20.18 8.88 16.39
C PRO A 39 -21.14 7.95 15.65
N LYS A 40 -21.89 7.13 16.40
CA LYS A 40 -22.86 6.17 15.80
C LYS A 40 -23.92 6.86 14.94
N GLU A 41 -24.26 8.08 15.27
CA GLU A 41 -25.22 8.92 14.54
C GLU A 41 -24.73 9.35 13.14
N GLU A 42 -23.42 9.28 12.90
CA GLU A 42 -22.80 9.58 11.60
C GLU A 42 -22.69 8.33 10.71
N ILE A 43 -23.04 7.13 11.23
CA ILE A 43 -23.06 5.90 10.44
C ILE A 43 -24.41 5.85 9.73
N VAL A 44 -24.40 5.81 8.41
CA VAL A 44 -25.57 5.78 7.56
C VAL A 44 -25.64 4.47 6.78
N ASN A 45 -26.86 4.01 6.47
CA ASN A 45 -27.02 2.90 5.53
C ASN A 45 -26.93 3.41 4.11
N VAL A 46 -26.06 2.77 3.32
CA VAL A 46 -25.85 3.08 1.92
C VAL A 46 -26.27 1.87 1.08
N ARG A 47 -27.00 2.11 -0.01
CA ARG A 47 -27.42 1.06 -0.93
C ARG A 47 -26.23 0.45 -1.64
N LEU A 48 -26.20 -0.88 -1.72
CA LEU A 48 -25.10 -1.63 -2.36
C LEU A 48 -24.99 -1.36 -3.87
N ASP A 49 -26.08 -0.98 -4.54
CA ASP A 49 -26.10 -0.61 -5.97
C ASP A 49 -25.46 0.76 -6.24
N GLU A 50 -25.41 1.65 -5.25
CA GLU A 50 -24.73 2.95 -5.32
C GLU A 50 -23.22 2.87 -5.06
N LEU A 51 -22.71 1.71 -4.60
CA LEU A 51 -21.31 1.51 -4.26
C LEU A 51 -20.48 1.07 -5.47
N ARG A 52 -19.34 1.74 -5.66
CA ARG A 52 -18.35 1.45 -6.69
C ARG A 52 -16.99 1.19 -6.07
N SER A 53 -16.28 0.22 -6.66
CA SER A 53 -14.91 -0.06 -6.26
C SER A 53 -13.99 1.11 -6.59
N ASN A 54 -13.05 1.38 -5.69
CA ASN A 54 -12.01 2.39 -5.90
C ASN A 54 -11.14 2.00 -7.12
N PRO A 55 -11.01 2.86 -8.15
CA PRO A 55 -10.19 2.58 -9.32
C PRO A 55 -8.69 2.38 -8.99
N TYR A 56 -8.24 2.89 -7.85
CA TYR A 56 -6.85 2.74 -7.38
C TYR A 56 -6.60 1.46 -6.58
N GLN A 57 -7.66 0.65 -6.29
CA GLN A 57 -7.50 -0.60 -5.54
C GLN A 57 -7.00 -1.75 -6.43
N PRO A 58 -5.85 -2.36 -6.10
CA PRO A 58 -5.24 -3.41 -6.92
C PRO A 58 -5.85 -4.80 -6.71
N ARG A 59 -6.67 -5.01 -5.64
CA ARG A 59 -7.16 -6.34 -5.26
C ARG A 59 -8.32 -6.79 -6.15
N LYS A 60 -7.98 -7.56 -7.21
CA LYS A 60 -8.97 -8.14 -8.14
C LYS A 60 -9.33 -9.59 -7.80
N VAL A 61 -8.48 -10.31 -7.09
CA VAL A 61 -8.67 -11.72 -6.74
C VAL A 61 -8.98 -11.82 -5.24
N PHE A 62 -10.11 -12.46 -4.93
CA PHE A 62 -10.55 -12.75 -3.57
C PHE A 62 -10.64 -14.27 -3.43
N ASP A 63 -10.26 -14.78 -2.28
CA ASP A 63 -10.51 -16.15 -1.90
C ASP A 63 -12.02 -16.35 -1.76
N GLU A 64 -12.57 -17.21 -2.61
CA GLU A 64 -14.01 -17.45 -2.69
C GLU A 64 -14.55 -18.14 -1.44
N GLU A 65 -13.81 -19.07 -0.84
CA GLU A 65 -14.21 -19.76 0.39
C GLU A 65 -14.31 -18.77 1.55
N ALA A 66 -13.25 -17.99 1.78
CA ALA A 66 -13.23 -16.96 2.82
C ALA A 66 -14.27 -15.85 2.60
N LEU A 67 -14.68 -15.58 1.34
CA LEU A 67 -15.74 -14.63 1.04
C LEU A 67 -17.12 -15.22 1.35
N GLN A 68 -17.32 -16.49 1.08
CA GLN A 68 -18.56 -17.23 1.37
C GLN A 68 -18.81 -17.37 2.88
N GLU A 69 -17.75 -17.67 3.65
CA GLU A 69 -17.83 -17.68 5.12
C GLU A 69 -18.24 -16.31 5.67
N LEU A 70 -17.63 -15.25 5.16
CA LEU A 70 -17.98 -13.88 5.55
C LEU A 70 -19.44 -13.55 5.16
N ALA A 71 -19.90 -13.96 3.99
CA ALA A 71 -21.28 -13.75 3.56
C ALA A 71 -22.27 -14.48 4.47
N SER A 72 -21.97 -15.71 4.88
CA SER A 72 -22.78 -16.47 5.83
C SER A 72 -22.88 -15.78 7.20
N SER A 73 -21.75 -15.30 7.71
CA SER A 73 -21.70 -14.53 8.96
C SER A 73 -22.51 -13.22 8.86
N ILE A 74 -22.38 -12.49 7.74
CA ILE A 74 -23.11 -11.24 7.51
C ILE A 74 -24.63 -11.50 7.40
N LYS A 75 -25.02 -12.61 6.79
CA LYS A 75 -26.43 -12.98 6.68
C LYS A 75 -27.08 -13.25 8.04
N GLU A 76 -26.31 -13.84 8.97
CA GLU A 76 -26.79 -14.20 10.31
C GLU A 76 -26.75 -13.02 11.29
N HIS A 77 -25.67 -12.24 11.26
CA HIS A 77 -25.38 -11.24 12.30
C HIS A 77 -25.38 -9.79 11.80
N GLY A 78 -25.48 -9.59 10.49
CA GLY A 78 -25.32 -8.27 9.88
C GLY A 78 -23.83 -7.85 9.76
N VAL A 79 -23.62 -6.60 9.35
CA VAL A 79 -22.29 -6.02 9.21
C VAL A 79 -21.94 -5.25 10.48
N PHE A 80 -21.05 -5.80 11.31
CA PHE A 80 -20.62 -5.18 12.57
C PHE A 80 -19.77 -3.92 12.37
N GLN A 81 -18.84 -3.96 11.44
CA GLN A 81 -17.93 -2.84 11.18
C GLN A 81 -18.39 -2.11 9.91
N PRO A 82 -18.75 -0.82 10.00
CA PRO A 82 -19.16 -0.05 8.82
C PRO A 82 -18.03 0.02 7.80
N ILE A 83 -18.39 0.15 6.53
CA ILE A 83 -17.45 0.46 5.46
C ILE A 83 -17.14 1.96 5.48
N ILE A 84 -16.04 2.36 4.84
CA ILE A 84 -15.69 3.77 4.63
C ILE A 84 -15.84 4.07 3.15
N VAL A 85 -16.57 5.15 2.86
CA VAL A 85 -16.87 5.56 1.49
C VAL A 85 -16.65 7.06 1.30
N LYS A 86 -16.38 7.46 0.06
CA LYS A 86 -16.32 8.85 -0.39
C LYS A 86 -17.50 9.14 -1.30
N LYS A 87 -18.07 10.34 -1.23
CA LYS A 87 -19.05 10.79 -2.21
C LYS A 87 -18.43 10.90 -3.61
N SER A 88 -19.15 10.42 -4.61
CA SER A 88 -18.77 10.47 -6.02
C SER A 88 -19.92 11.05 -6.85
N ILE A 89 -19.66 11.42 -8.11
CA ILE A 89 -20.67 11.98 -9.04
C ILE A 89 -21.88 11.04 -9.21
N LYS A 90 -21.67 9.73 -9.09
CA LYS A 90 -22.71 8.71 -9.24
C LYS A 90 -22.69 7.74 -8.05
N GLY A 91 -23.09 8.19 -6.86
CA GLY A 91 -23.14 7.38 -5.65
C GLY A 91 -21.88 7.51 -4.80
N TYR A 92 -21.28 6.39 -4.38
CA TYR A 92 -20.16 6.37 -3.46
C TYR A 92 -19.03 5.48 -3.97
N GLU A 93 -17.78 5.89 -3.72
CA GLU A 93 -16.58 5.09 -3.94
C GLU A 93 -16.12 4.46 -2.63
N ILE A 94 -15.85 3.15 -2.67
CA ILE A 94 -15.39 2.38 -1.50
C ILE A 94 -13.93 2.72 -1.23
N ILE A 95 -13.64 3.18 0.00
CA ILE A 95 -12.29 3.44 0.48
C ILE A 95 -11.77 2.25 1.25
N ALA A 96 -12.60 1.72 2.18
CA ALA A 96 -12.28 0.55 2.96
C ALA A 96 -13.50 -0.37 3.11
N GLY A 97 -13.28 -1.68 3.07
CA GLY A 97 -14.33 -2.67 3.28
C GLY A 97 -14.84 -3.37 2.02
N GLU A 98 -14.08 -3.42 0.93
CA GLU A 98 -14.45 -4.10 -0.33
C GLU A 98 -14.96 -5.54 -0.12
N ARG A 99 -14.28 -6.32 0.78
CA ARG A 99 -14.71 -7.69 1.12
C ARG A 99 -16.09 -7.71 1.76
N ARG A 100 -16.38 -6.75 2.66
CA ARG A 100 -17.69 -6.61 3.33
C ARG A 100 -18.78 -6.29 2.32
N VAL A 101 -18.50 -5.40 1.36
CA VAL A 101 -19.45 -5.06 0.28
C VAL A 101 -19.76 -6.28 -0.59
N LYS A 102 -18.74 -7.04 -1.00
CA LYS A 102 -18.95 -8.25 -1.82
C LYS A 102 -19.70 -9.33 -1.05
N ALA A 103 -19.30 -9.57 0.20
CA ALA A 103 -19.97 -10.54 1.06
C ALA A 103 -21.43 -10.15 1.36
N SER A 104 -21.72 -8.85 1.55
CA SER A 104 -23.09 -8.34 1.74
C SER A 104 -23.97 -8.55 0.49
N ARG A 105 -23.40 -8.38 -0.70
CA ARG A 105 -24.12 -8.70 -1.96
C ARG A 105 -24.41 -10.19 -2.07
N LEU A 106 -23.46 -11.05 -1.72
CA LEU A 106 -23.64 -12.52 -1.69
C LEU A 106 -24.67 -12.94 -0.62
N ALA A 107 -24.71 -12.23 0.51
CA ALA A 107 -25.69 -12.44 1.58
C ALA A 107 -27.11 -11.95 1.21
N GLY A 108 -27.27 -11.24 0.08
CA GLY A 108 -28.55 -10.72 -0.39
C GLY A 108 -29.04 -9.48 0.34
N LEU A 109 -28.15 -8.71 0.97
CA LEU A 109 -28.48 -7.42 1.58
C LEU A 109 -28.69 -6.36 0.50
N GLU A 110 -29.55 -5.37 0.78
CA GLU A 110 -29.78 -4.21 -0.09
C GLU A 110 -28.90 -3.01 0.32
N GLU A 111 -28.61 -2.90 1.62
CA GLU A 111 -27.88 -1.79 2.22
C GLU A 111 -26.76 -2.29 3.14
N ILE A 112 -25.79 -1.43 3.40
CA ILE A 112 -24.66 -1.70 4.29
C ILE A 112 -24.36 -0.45 5.12
N PRO A 113 -24.04 -0.58 6.43
CA PRO A 113 -23.61 0.55 7.24
C PRO A 113 -22.29 1.12 6.72
N ALA A 114 -22.24 2.43 6.55
CA ALA A 114 -21.13 3.17 5.96
C ALA A 114 -20.85 4.47 6.72
N ILE A 115 -19.58 4.84 6.75
CA ILE A 115 -19.11 6.15 7.18
C ILE A 115 -18.71 6.91 5.92
N ILE A 116 -19.32 8.09 5.72
CA ILE A 116 -19.01 8.95 4.60
C ILE A 116 -17.91 9.92 5.02
N ARG A 117 -16.79 9.92 4.29
CA ARG A 117 -15.67 10.86 4.49
C ARG A 117 -15.32 11.51 3.17
N ASP A 118 -14.96 12.79 3.26
CA ASP A 118 -14.46 13.54 2.10
C ASP A 118 -12.93 13.38 2.05
N PHE A 119 -12.46 12.57 1.08
CA PHE A 119 -11.04 12.44 0.78
C PHE A 119 -10.75 13.05 -0.59
N ASN A 120 -9.65 13.77 -0.70
CA ASN A 120 -9.17 14.20 -2.00
C ASN A 120 -8.48 13.05 -2.74
N ASP A 121 -8.17 13.23 -4.03
CA ASP A 121 -7.60 12.16 -4.86
C ASP A 121 -6.20 11.73 -4.39
N GLN A 122 -5.41 12.63 -3.80
CA GLN A 122 -4.11 12.31 -3.22
C GLN A 122 -4.27 11.40 -1.99
N GLU A 123 -5.17 11.75 -1.08
CA GLU A 123 -5.48 10.95 0.11
C GLU A 123 -6.01 9.56 -0.27
N MET A 124 -6.83 9.48 -1.32
CA MET A 124 -7.31 8.21 -1.87
C MET A 124 -6.16 7.33 -2.39
N MET A 125 -5.21 7.94 -3.10
CA MET A 125 -4.04 7.23 -3.61
C MET A 125 -3.13 6.76 -2.46
N GLU A 126 -2.91 7.60 -1.45
CA GLU A 126 -2.12 7.24 -0.25
C GLU A 126 -2.72 6.04 0.48
N ILE A 127 -4.02 6.04 0.73
CA ILE A 127 -4.73 4.94 1.38
C ILE A 127 -4.62 3.65 0.55
N ALA A 128 -4.81 3.74 -0.77
CA ALA A 128 -4.70 2.58 -1.65
C ALA A 128 -3.27 2.02 -1.71
N LEU A 129 -2.24 2.87 -1.67
CA LEU A 129 -0.84 2.45 -1.62
C LEU A 129 -0.50 1.77 -0.28
N LEU A 130 -1.02 2.30 0.84
CA LEU A 130 -0.84 1.69 2.16
C LEU A 130 -1.53 0.33 2.26
N GLU A 131 -2.78 0.21 1.77
CA GLU A 131 -3.48 -1.08 1.72
C GLU A 131 -2.67 -2.10 0.91
N ASN A 132 -2.17 -1.68 -0.27
CA ASN A 132 -1.37 -2.56 -1.11
C ASN A 132 -0.06 -2.99 -0.44
N LEU A 133 0.59 -2.09 0.30
CA LEU A 133 1.83 -2.38 1.02
C LEU A 133 1.64 -3.40 2.14
N GLN A 134 0.45 -3.52 2.72
CA GLN A 134 0.13 -4.46 3.80
C GLN A 134 -0.35 -5.83 3.32
N ARG A 135 -0.23 -6.12 2.02
CA ARG A 135 -0.53 -7.46 1.51
C ARG A 135 0.53 -8.47 1.97
N GLU A 136 0.06 -9.61 2.47
CA GLU A 136 0.92 -10.68 3.04
C GLU A 136 1.90 -11.33 2.03
N ASN A 137 1.68 -11.14 0.71
CA ASN A 137 2.42 -11.85 -0.33
C ASN A 137 3.07 -10.92 -1.37
N LEU A 138 3.54 -9.74 -0.97
CA LEU A 138 4.34 -8.89 -1.86
C LEU A 138 5.73 -9.51 -2.06
N ASN A 139 6.18 -9.63 -3.31
CA ASN A 139 7.58 -9.88 -3.57
C ASN A 139 8.42 -8.61 -3.34
N ALA A 140 9.75 -8.76 -3.25
CA ALA A 140 10.65 -7.65 -2.91
C ALA A 140 10.59 -6.48 -3.93
N ILE A 141 10.34 -6.74 -5.20
CA ILE A 141 10.21 -5.71 -6.24
C ILE A 141 8.88 -4.97 -6.13
N GLU A 142 7.80 -5.68 -5.81
CA GLU A 142 6.49 -5.07 -5.54
C GLU A 142 6.53 -4.16 -4.30
N GLU A 143 7.16 -4.64 -3.21
CA GLU A 143 7.35 -3.86 -1.98
C GLU A 143 8.20 -2.61 -2.25
N ALA A 144 9.33 -2.75 -2.94
CA ALA A 144 10.18 -1.63 -3.33
C ALA A 144 9.44 -0.60 -4.19
N THR A 145 8.63 -1.06 -5.14
CA THR A 145 7.80 -0.21 -6.00
C THR A 145 6.75 0.55 -5.20
N ALA A 146 6.12 -0.12 -4.23
CA ALA A 146 5.15 0.51 -3.33
C ALA A 146 5.80 1.61 -2.48
N TYR A 147 7.00 1.35 -1.91
CA TYR A 147 7.75 2.38 -1.16
C TYR A 147 8.11 3.58 -2.02
N LYS A 148 8.59 3.37 -3.25
CA LYS A 148 8.94 4.44 -4.17
C LYS A 148 7.72 5.30 -4.52
N LYS A 149 6.61 4.67 -4.89
CA LYS A 149 5.35 5.37 -5.19
C LYS A 149 4.82 6.15 -3.99
N LEU A 150 4.87 5.55 -2.78
CA LEU A 150 4.43 6.21 -1.56
C LEU A 150 5.31 7.42 -1.23
N GLN A 151 6.63 7.30 -1.38
CA GLN A 151 7.57 8.41 -1.21
C GLN A 151 7.28 9.57 -2.17
N GLU A 152 7.04 9.27 -3.45
CA GLU A 152 6.72 10.26 -4.49
C GLU A 152 5.36 10.93 -4.22
N THR A 153 4.33 10.15 -3.87
CA THR A 153 2.98 10.65 -3.59
C THR A 153 2.94 11.56 -2.35
N LEU A 154 3.63 11.15 -1.28
CA LEU A 154 3.73 11.94 -0.06
C LEU A 154 4.71 13.12 -0.17
N ALA A 155 5.55 13.15 -1.20
CA ALA A 155 6.65 14.11 -1.38
C ALA A 155 7.58 14.20 -0.14
N VAL A 156 7.87 13.05 0.50
CA VAL A 156 8.70 12.95 1.70
C VAL A 156 10.08 12.35 1.42
N THR A 157 11.00 12.56 2.35
CA THR A 157 12.31 11.91 2.31
C THR A 157 12.20 10.42 2.67
N GLN A 158 13.21 9.60 2.29
CA GLN A 158 13.26 8.19 2.69
C GLN A 158 13.32 8.03 4.22
N GLU A 159 13.89 8.98 4.92
CA GLU A 159 13.95 8.98 6.39
C GLU A 159 12.57 9.21 7.01
N GLU A 160 11.82 10.19 6.50
CA GLU A 160 10.45 10.44 6.94
C GLU A 160 9.52 9.27 6.59
N LEU A 161 9.66 8.69 5.39
CA LEU A 161 8.91 7.49 5.00
C LEU A 161 9.21 6.32 5.94
N ALA A 162 10.50 6.06 6.23
CA ALA A 162 10.92 5.01 7.15
C ALA A 162 10.29 5.20 8.54
N LYS A 163 10.36 6.42 9.08
CA LYS A 163 9.74 6.75 10.37
C LYS A 163 8.24 6.48 10.37
N ARG A 164 7.53 6.91 9.31
CA ARG A 164 6.08 6.72 9.17
C ARG A 164 5.69 5.24 9.06
N LEU A 165 6.51 4.42 8.39
CA LEU A 165 6.27 2.97 8.21
C LEU A 165 6.81 2.11 9.36
N GLY A 166 7.42 2.70 10.39
CA GLY A 166 8.05 1.94 11.48
C GLY A 166 9.23 1.07 11.01
N LYS A 167 9.90 1.47 9.93
CA LYS A 167 11.05 0.78 9.33
C LYS A 167 12.32 1.57 9.56
N SER A 168 13.48 0.93 9.40
CA SER A 168 14.75 1.67 9.38
C SER A 168 14.93 2.40 8.05
N ARG A 169 15.62 3.58 8.08
CA ARG A 169 16.00 4.29 6.85
C ARG A 169 16.79 3.39 5.90
N SER A 170 17.72 2.60 6.44
CA SER A 170 18.53 1.68 5.64
C SER A 170 17.68 0.60 4.95
N HIS A 171 16.60 0.12 5.58
CA HIS A 171 15.67 -0.81 4.95
C HIS A 171 15.00 -0.16 3.74
N ILE A 172 14.42 1.02 3.89
CA ILE A 172 13.76 1.74 2.79
C ILE A 172 14.74 2.07 1.65
N THR A 173 15.96 2.55 2.00
CA THR A 173 17.00 2.84 1.01
C THR A 173 17.40 1.60 0.20
N ASN A 174 17.63 0.48 0.88
CA ASN A 174 17.99 -0.78 0.22
C ASN A 174 16.86 -1.32 -0.65
N MET A 175 15.61 -1.25 -0.17
CA MET A 175 14.45 -1.68 -0.94
C MET A 175 14.26 -0.84 -2.21
N ILE A 176 14.26 0.48 -2.09
CA ILE A 176 14.13 1.36 -3.28
C ILE A 176 15.34 1.19 -4.22
N GLY A 177 16.52 0.96 -3.65
CA GLY A 177 17.77 0.78 -4.41
C GLY A 177 17.73 -0.40 -5.37
N ILE A 178 17.02 -1.50 -5.07
CA ILE A 178 16.95 -2.64 -5.99
C ILE A 178 16.21 -2.34 -7.31
N LEU A 179 15.41 -1.26 -7.35
CA LEU A 179 14.71 -0.82 -8.57
C LEU A 179 15.65 -0.19 -9.60
N SER A 180 16.89 0.14 -9.24
CA SER A 180 17.91 0.62 -10.18
C SER A 180 18.60 -0.53 -10.93
N LEU A 181 18.42 -1.77 -10.48
CA LEU A 181 19.00 -2.94 -11.16
C LEU A 181 18.34 -3.20 -12.51
N PRO A 182 19.05 -3.77 -13.49
CA PRO A 182 18.48 -4.23 -14.74
C PRO A 182 17.28 -5.16 -14.55
N GLN A 183 16.34 -5.12 -15.50
CA GLN A 183 15.05 -5.82 -15.36
C GLN A 183 15.20 -7.33 -15.17
N ASN A 184 16.14 -7.97 -15.86
CA ASN A 184 16.42 -9.39 -15.71
C ASN A 184 16.85 -9.76 -14.28
N ILE A 185 17.62 -8.89 -13.60
CA ILE A 185 18.00 -9.09 -12.20
C ILE A 185 16.79 -8.90 -11.28
N GLN A 186 15.95 -7.89 -11.55
CA GLN A 186 14.72 -7.68 -10.81
C GLN A 186 13.76 -8.89 -10.94
N GLU A 187 13.69 -9.52 -12.10
CA GLU A 187 12.90 -10.74 -12.31
C GLU A 187 13.39 -11.90 -11.45
N GLU A 188 14.70 -12.10 -11.33
CA GLU A 188 15.28 -13.16 -10.49
C GLU A 188 15.09 -12.87 -8.99
N ILE A 189 15.10 -11.61 -8.58
CA ILE A 189 14.71 -11.19 -7.23
C ILE A 189 13.24 -11.49 -6.97
N SER A 190 12.35 -11.17 -7.92
CA SER A 190 10.91 -11.45 -7.80
C SER A 190 10.58 -12.93 -7.65
N LYS A 191 11.37 -13.81 -8.30
CA LYS A 191 11.27 -15.27 -8.20
C LYS A 191 11.93 -15.86 -6.95
N ASN A 192 12.54 -15.03 -6.10
CA ASN A 192 13.38 -15.42 -4.95
C ASN A 192 14.64 -16.25 -5.30
N ASN A 193 15.11 -16.23 -6.55
CA ASN A 193 16.37 -16.83 -6.95
C ASN A 193 17.58 -16.00 -6.51
N VAL A 194 17.39 -14.71 -6.30
CA VAL A 194 18.40 -13.76 -5.78
C VAL A 194 17.88 -13.19 -4.46
N SER A 195 18.64 -13.39 -3.37
CA SER A 195 18.25 -12.88 -2.05
C SER A 195 18.40 -11.36 -1.96
N MET A 196 17.69 -10.72 -1.01
CA MET A 196 17.83 -9.28 -0.74
C MET A 196 19.26 -8.87 -0.37
N GLY A 197 20.03 -9.76 0.25
CA GLY A 197 21.46 -9.52 0.54
C GLY A 197 22.27 -9.38 -0.74
N HIS A 198 22.10 -10.30 -1.70
CA HIS A 198 22.75 -10.24 -3.01
C HIS A 198 22.28 -9.01 -3.80
N ALA A 199 20.98 -8.75 -3.86
CA ALA A 199 20.40 -7.61 -4.57
C ALA A 199 20.98 -6.28 -4.07
N ARG A 200 21.17 -6.13 -2.75
CA ARG A 200 21.78 -4.94 -2.14
C ARG A 200 23.24 -4.76 -2.57
N VAL A 201 24.02 -5.83 -2.71
CA VAL A 201 25.42 -5.73 -3.17
C VAL A 201 25.42 -5.34 -4.64
N LEU A 202 24.65 -6.03 -5.48
CA LEU A 202 24.54 -5.73 -6.91
C LEU A 202 24.08 -4.29 -7.17
N SER A 203 23.13 -3.76 -6.39
CA SER A 203 22.60 -2.40 -6.59
C SER A 203 23.59 -1.27 -6.28
N LYS A 204 24.76 -1.58 -5.69
CA LYS A 204 25.84 -0.61 -5.44
C LYS A 204 26.84 -0.52 -6.60
N LEU A 205 26.79 -1.46 -7.51
CA LEU A 205 27.67 -1.48 -8.68
C LEU A 205 27.08 -0.59 -9.78
N GLU A 206 27.95 0.16 -10.44
CA GLU A 206 27.56 1.04 -11.54
C GLU A 206 27.63 0.34 -12.91
N ASP A 207 28.44 -0.72 -13.04
CA ASP A 207 28.67 -1.46 -14.29
C ASP A 207 27.66 -2.60 -14.43
N GLU A 208 26.75 -2.46 -15.38
CA GLU A 208 25.74 -3.49 -15.71
C GLU A 208 26.37 -4.81 -16.18
N ALA A 209 27.54 -4.78 -16.85
CA ALA A 209 28.23 -6.00 -17.30
C ALA A 209 28.75 -6.78 -16.08
N GLN A 210 29.31 -6.09 -15.09
CA GLN A 210 29.74 -6.68 -13.83
C GLN A 210 28.54 -7.23 -13.03
N GLN A 211 27.44 -6.47 -12.97
CA GLN A 211 26.21 -6.95 -12.35
C GLN A 211 25.71 -8.27 -12.97
N GLN A 212 25.76 -8.37 -14.31
CA GLN A 212 25.34 -9.57 -15.02
C GLN A 212 26.27 -10.76 -14.79
N GLU A 213 27.60 -10.54 -14.78
CA GLU A 213 28.57 -11.60 -14.47
C GLU A 213 28.34 -12.17 -13.08
N LEU A 214 28.17 -11.28 -12.08
CA LEU A 214 27.94 -11.68 -10.69
C LEU A 214 26.57 -12.33 -10.50
N LEU A 215 25.53 -11.90 -11.21
CA LEU A 215 24.23 -12.60 -11.24
C LEU A 215 24.40 -14.07 -11.69
N ASN A 216 25.15 -14.28 -12.79
CA ASN A 216 25.39 -15.63 -13.28
C ASN A 216 26.11 -16.51 -12.23
N LYS A 217 27.10 -15.97 -11.51
CA LYS A 217 27.78 -16.67 -10.42
C LYS A 217 26.83 -16.98 -9.25
N ILE A 218 25.91 -16.06 -8.91
CA ILE A 218 24.90 -16.32 -7.88
C ILE A 218 24.01 -17.49 -8.29
N LEU A 219 23.55 -17.52 -9.55
CA LEU A 219 22.60 -18.52 -10.04
C LEU A 219 23.25 -19.88 -10.30
N SER A 220 24.50 -19.91 -10.82
CA SER A 220 25.20 -21.18 -11.16
C SER A 220 25.92 -21.80 -9.96
N ASP A 221 26.65 -21.00 -9.21
CA ASP A 221 27.58 -21.46 -8.19
C ASP A 221 26.98 -21.36 -6.77
N GLY A 222 25.87 -20.65 -6.62
CA GLY A 222 25.18 -20.47 -5.33
C GLY A 222 26.03 -19.71 -4.32
N ILE A 223 26.88 -18.76 -4.76
CA ILE A 223 27.77 -18.00 -3.89
C ILE A 223 27.01 -17.25 -2.78
N SER A 224 27.62 -17.18 -1.60
CA SER A 224 27.03 -16.45 -0.49
C SER A 224 27.17 -14.93 -0.66
N VAL A 225 26.38 -14.16 0.11
CA VAL A 225 26.48 -12.68 0.12
C VAL A 225 27.87 -12.21 0.48
N ARG A 226 28.59 -12.91 1.41
CA ARG A 226 29.96 -12.57 1.81
C ARG A 226 30.97 -12.81 0.68
N GLU A 227 30.81 -13.90 -0.05
CA GLU A 227 31.63 -14.19 -1.22
C GLU A 227 31.39 -13.16 -2.33
N LEU A 228 30.13 -12.77 -2.55
CA LEU A 228 29.80 -11.71 -3.48
C LEU A 228 30.41 -10.36 -3.07
N GLU A 229 30.34 -9.98 -1.78
CA GLU A 229 30.96 -8.76 -1.24
C GLU A 229 32.50 -8.77 -1.40
N ALA A 230 33.13 -9.94 -1.41
CA ALA A 230 34.58 -10.05 -1.61
C ALA A 230 34.99 -9.95 -3.11
N LEU A 231 34.03 -10.07 -4.04
CA LEU A 231 34.26 -9.96 -5.47
C LEU A 231 33.96 -8.53 -6.03
N THR A 232 33.41 -7.66 -5.19
CA THR A 232 33.03 -6.27 -5.52
C THR A 232 33.93 -5.26 -4.86
#